data_df802492e7865867784462815a42f402
#
_entry.id   df802492e7865867784462815a42f402
#
_cell.length_a   1.000
_cell.length_b   1.000
_cell.length_c   1.000
_cell.angle_alpha   90.00
_cell.angle_beta   90.00
_cell.angle_gamma   90.00
#
_symmetry.space_group_name_H-M   'P 1'
#
loop_
_entity.id
_entity.type
_entity.pdbx_description
1 polymer ?
#
loop_
_entity_poly.entity_id
_entity_poly.type
_entity_poly.pdbx_seq_one_letter_code
_entity_poly.pdbx_strand_id
1 'polypeptide(L)'
;ILEILGKNNRAMTATEINDFLKLPKQTVHRLCSTLEENGFLTKVGHTKRYQAARRLRDLGMGLLYNSRDHIARRQILLNIANKVKETVNFVVPEASGMNYIDRVETDWAFRIQLPIGTNVPFHCTASGKCFLASLSPKKRKAMIEAMDLKAHTKRTHIRKAALLSELKQVSKQGYALDQEEFMDGMVAIAVPIKDNQGRFAAALAFHGPTQRISIENALARKDILAVAAKQLADSLFHED
;
A
#
# COMPACT_ATOMS: atom_id res chain seq x y z
N ILE A 1 -19.40 6.67 -12.85
CA ILE A 1 -19.70 5.76 -11.73
C ILE A 1 -18.41 5.27 -11.10
N LEU A 2 -17.49 4.68 -11.86
CA LEU A 2 -16.25 4.11 -11.34
C LEU A 2 -15.37 5.17 -10.66
N GLU A 3 -15.20 6.32 -11.30
CA GLU A 3 -14.45 7.46 -10.73
C GLU A 3 -15.07 7.97 -9.43
N ILE A 4 -16.42 8.09 -9.37
CA ILE A 4 -17.13 8.54 -8.17
C ILE A 4 -16.83 7.60 -6.99
N LEU A 5 -16.93 6.30 -7.22
CA LEU A 5 -16.62 5.30 -6.20
C LEU A 5 -15.14 5.30 -5.81
N GLY A 6 -14.24 5.49 -6.78
CA GLY A 6 -12.80 5.62 -6.53
C GLY A 6 -12.46 6.85 -5.69
N LYS A 7 -13.03 8.00 -6.01
CA LYS A 7 -12.80 9.27 -5.28
C LYS A 7 -13.37 9.25 -3.85
N ASN A 8 -14.56 8.67 -3.65
CA ASN A 8 -15.24 8.71 -2.35
C ASN A 8 -14.79 7.64 -1.34
N ASN A 9 -14.05 6.62 -1.76
CA ASN A 9 -13.52 5.53 -0.92
C ASN A 9 -14.54 4.92 0.08
N ARG A 10 -15.83 4.89 -0.32
CA ARG A 10 -16.93 4.29 0.45
C ARG A 10 -17.94 3.61 -0.48
N ALA A 11 -18.65 2.63 0.06
CA ALA A 11 -19.75 2.03 -0.67
C ALA A 11 -20.93 3.01 -0.78
N MET A 12 -21.53 3.12 -1.97
CA MET A 12 -22.61 4.07 -2.29
C MET A 12 -23.78 3.37 -2.95
N THR A 13 -24.99 3.83 -2.68
CA THR A 13 -26.18 3.42 -3.43
C THR A 13 -26.20 4.05 -4.81
N ALA A 14 -26.98 3.47 -5.73
CA ALA A 14 -27.18 4.07 -7.05
C ALA A 14 -27.72 5.51 -6.97
N THR A 15 -28.52 5.81 -5.94
CA THR A 15 -29.06 7.17 -5.72
C THR A 15 -27.94 8.12 -5.29
N GLU A 16 -27.09 7.74 -4.32
CA GLU A 16 -25.93 8.55 -3.90
C GLU A 16 -24.95 8.79 -5.05
N ILE A 17 -24.74 7.80 -5.93
CA ILE A 17 -23.94 7.94 -7.14
C ILE A 17 -24.60 8.94 -8.12
N ASN A 18 -25.94 8.88 -8.26
CA ASN A 18 -26.68 9.77 -9.13
C ASN A 18 -26.71 11.22 -8.66
N ASP A 19 -26.50 11.47 -7.36
CA ASP A 19 -26.37 12.85 -6.86
C ASP A 19 -25.19 13.59 -7.51
N PHE A 20 -24.19 12.87 -7.99
CA PHE A 20 -23.05 13.41 -8.74
C PHE A 20 -23.31 13.44 -10.27
N LEU A 21 -23.99 12.40 -10.80
CA LEU A 21 -24.15 12.24 -12.25
C LEU A 21 -25.32 13.04 -12.83
N LYS A 22 -26.37 13.26 -12.04
CA LYS A 22 -27.61 13.96 -12.46
C LYS A 22 -28.28 13.34 -13.68
N LEU A 23 -28.19 12.01 -13.84
CA LEU A 23 -28.82 11.25 -14.91
C LEU A 23 -30.22 10.74 -14.51
N PRO A 24 -31.07 10.25 -15.45
CA PRO A 24 -32.29 9.53 -15.11
C PRO A 24 -31.99 8.34 -14.21
N LYS A 25 -32.76 8.19 -13.10
CA LYS A 25 -32.52 7.16 -12.08
C LYS A 25 -32.40 5.74 -12.66
N GLN A 26 -33.27 5.39 -13.60
CA GLN A 26 -33.26 4.08 -14.26
C GLN A 26 -31.95 3.82 -15.03
N THR A 27 -31.39 4.86 -15.66
CA THR A 27 -30.11 4.76 -16.38
C THR A 27 -28.97 4.43 -15.40
N VAL A 28 -28.89 5.13 -14.26
CA VAL A 28 -27.84 4.86 -13.27
C VAL A 28 -27.98 3.47 -12.66
N HIS A 29 -29.21 3.04 -12.34
CA HIS A 29 -29.45 1.68 -11.87
C HIS A 29 -29.01 0.63 -12.88
N ARG A 30 -29.36 0.79 -14.17
CA ARG A 30 -28.93 -0.13 -15.24
C ARG A 30 -27.42 -0.16 -15.39
N LEU A 31 -26.76 0.99 -15.38
CA LEU A 31 -25.30 1.06 -15.45
C LEU A 31 -24.62 0.39 -14.27
N CYS A 32 -25.12 0.59 -13.05
CA CYS A 32 -24.60 -0.08 -11.86
C CYS A 32 -24.76 -1.62 -11.95
N SER A 33 -25.93 -2.10 -12.42
CA SER A 33 -26.17 -3.53 -12.62
C SER A 33 -25.24 -4.11 -13.69
N THR A 34 -25.09 -3.44 -14.84
CA THR A 34 -24.16 -3.87 -15.89
C THR A 34 -22.71 -3.95 -15.37
N LEU A 35 -22.26 -2.97 -14.59
CA LEU A 35 -20.93 -2.97 -14.01
C LEU A 35 -20.77 -4.06 -12.94
N GLU A 36 -21.81 -4.39 -12.20
CA GLU A 36 -21.84 -5.51 -11.24
C GLU A 36 -21.76 -6.87 -11.97
N GLU A 37 -22.60 -7.06 -13.00
CA GLU A 37 -22.61 -8.28 -13.84
C GLU A 37 -21.25 -8.54 -14.50
N ASN A 38 -20.57 -7.46 -14.92
CA ASN A 38 -19.23 -7.53 -15.51
C ASN A 38 -18.09 -7.59 -14.46
N GLY A 39 -18.40 -7.65 -13.17
CA GLY A 39 -17.42 -7.80 -12.10
C GLY A 39 -16.58 -6.56 -11.78
N PHE A 40 -16.95 -5.36 -12.27
CA PHE A 40 -16.31 -4.09 -11.91
C PHE A 40 -16.82 -3.52 -10.60
N LEU A 41 -18.07 -3.79 -10.26
CA LEU A 41 -18.68 -3.45 -8.98
C LEU A 41 -19.12 -4.69 -8.24
N THR A 42 -19.28 -4.58 -6.93
CA THR A 42 -19.90 -5.58 -6.08
C THR A 42 -20.71 -4.90 -4.99
N LYS A 43 -21.75 -5.58 -4.51
CA LYS A 43 -22.53 -5.11 -3.35
C LYS A 43 -21.84 -5.46 -2.04
N VAL A 44 -22.03 -4.61 -1.04
CA VAL A 44 -21.55 -4.86 0.33
C VAL A 44 -22.58 -5.70 1.06
N GLY A 45 -22.31 -6.99 1.23
CA GLY A 45 -23.24 -7.93 1.87
C GLY A 45 -24.61 -7.91 1.19
N HIS A 46 -25.69 -7.88 1.98
CA HIS A 46 -27.05 -7.81 1.47
C HIS A 46 -27.58 -6.36 1.28
N THR A 47 -26.70 -5.38 1.24
CA THR A 47 -27.08 -3.97 1.07
C THR A 47 -27.22 -3.58 -0.40
N LYS A 48 -27.92 -2.47 -0.67
CA LYS A 48 -27.98 -1.88 -2.02
C LYS A 48 -26.79 -0.94 -2.32
N ARG A 49 -25.67 -1.08 -1.59
CA ARG A 49 -24.49 -0.24 -1.74
C ARG A 49 -23.43 -0.94 -2.59
N TYR A 50 -22.99 -0.25 -3.64
CA TYR A 50 -21.93 -0.69 -4.55
C TYR A 50 -20.56 -0.23 -4.07
N GLN A 51 -19.56 -1.06 -4.28
CA GLN A 51 -18.14 -0.73 -4.14
C GLN A 51 -17.34 -1.31 -5.30
N ALA A 52 -16.11 -0.85 -5.48
CA ALA A 52 -15.18 -1.39 -6.46
C ALA A 52 -14.92 -2.88 -6.21
N ALA A 53 -15.14 -3.72 -7.22
CA ALA A 53 -14.85 -5.15 -7.17
C ALA A 53 -13.38 -5.43 -7.47
N ARG A 54 -12.97 -6.69 -7.29
CA ARG A 54 -11.59 -7.15 -7.50
C ARG A 54 -11.10 -6.82 -8.92
N ARG A 55 -11.92 -7.08 -9.95
CA ARG A 55 -11.57 -6.81 -11.35
C ARG A 55 -11.14 -5.37 -11.62
N LEU A 56 -11.78 -4.38 -10.97
CA LEU A 56 -11.40 -2.98 -11.13
C LEU A 56 -10.04 -2.69 -10.46
N ARG A 57 -9.75 -3.34 -9.33
CA ARG A 57 -8.43 -3.25 -8.68
C ARG A 57 -7.35 -3.88 -9.55
N ASP A 58 -7.61 -5.08 -10.09
CA ASP A 58 -6.66 -5.79 -10.97
C ASP A 58 -6.36 -4.98 -12.24
N LEU A 59 -7.38 -4.32 -12.81
CA LEU A 59 -7.21 -3.39 -13.94
C LEU A 59 -6.33 -2.19 -13.56
N GLY A 60 -6.60 -1.55 -12.42
CA GLY A 60 -5.79 -0.44 -11.92
C GLY A 60 -4.33 -0.84 -11.67
N MET A 61 -4.11 -2.04 -11.14
CA MET A 61 -2.77 -2.60 -10.99
C MET A 61 -2.08 -2.80 -12.35
N GLY A 62 -2.79 -3.36 -13.34
CA GLY A 62 -2.25 -3.53 -14.69
C GLY A 62 -1.86 -2.20 -15.36
N LEU A 63 -2.63 -1.14 -15.12
CA LEU A 63 -2.30 0.21 -15.60
C LEU A 63 -1.04 0.75 -14.93
N LEU A 64 -0.85 0.53 -13.63
CA LEU A 64 0.37 0.90 -12.92
C LEU A 64 1.62 0.16 -13.44
N TYR A 65 1.45 -1.08 -13.95
CA TYR A 65 2.55 -1.84 -14.56
C TYR A 65 2.93 -1.32 -15.95
N ASN A 66 1.97 -0.85 -16.75
CA ASN A 66 2.14 -0.58 -18.18
C ASN A 66 2.26 0.91 -18.55
N SER A 67 2.18 1.82 -17.57
CA SER A 67 2.20 3.26 -17.87
C SER A 67 3.61 3.81 -18.10
N ARG A 68 3.70 4.96 -18.80
CA ARG A 68 4.95 5.75 -18.89
C ARG A 68 5.53 6.08 -17.53
N ASP A 69 4.70 6.13 -16.50
CA ASP A 69 5.06 6.30 -15.08
C ASP A 69 5.97 5.19 -14.55
N HIS A 70 5.95 4.01 -15.19
CA HIS A 70 6.90 2.94 -14.86
C HIS A 70 8.36 3.38 -15.08
N ILE A 71 8.66 4.12 -16.16
CA ILE A 71 10.02 4.59 -16.45
C ILE A 71 10.44 5.63 -15.42
N ALA A 72 9.60 6.62 -15.13
CA ALA A 72 9.88 7.65 -14.12
C ALA A 72 10.04 7.02 -12.73
N ARG A 73 9.11 6.14 -12.34
CA ARG A 73 9.20 5.38 -11.09
C ARG A 73 10.50 4.60 -10.99
N ARG A 74 10.88 3.86 -12.04
CA ARG A 74 12.09 3.05 -12.07
C ARG A 74 13.35 3.90 -11.88
N GLN A 75 13.42 5.08 -12.48
CA GLN A 75 14.54 6.01 -12.31
C GLN A 75 14.65 6.52 -10.86
N ILE A 76 13.53 6.86 -10.24
CA ILE A 76 13.50 7.27 -8.82
C ILE A 76 13.99 6.12 -7.93
N LEU A 77 13.52 4.89 -8.15
CA LEU A 77 13.95 3.72 -7.37
C LEU A 77 15.46 3.44 -7.53
N LEU A 78 15.99 3.54 -8.76
CA LEU A 78 17.43 3.40 -9.04
C LEU A 78 18.25 4.47 -8.29
N ASN A 79 17.82 5.71 -8.33
CA ASN A 79 18.50 6.81 -7.63
C ASN A 79 18.53 6.57 -6.11
N ILE A 80 17.45 6.03 -5.54
CA ILE A 80 17.40 5.71 -4.11
C ILE A 80 18.28 4.52 -3.78
N ALA A 81 18.18 3.42 -4.54
CA ALA A 81 19.02 2.25 -4.33
C ALA A 81 20.51 2.60 -4.34
N ASN A 82 20.92 3.49 -5.26
CA ASN A 82 22.28 4.01 -5.33
C ASN A 82 22.69 4.84 -4.08
N LYS A 83 21.76 5.55 -3.45
CA LYS A 83 22.02 6.33 -2.22
C LYS A 83 22.03 5.48 -0.96
N VAL A 84 21.03 4.60 -0.83
CA VAL A 84 20.90 3.76 0.38
C VAL A 84 21.78 2.53 0.36
N LYS A 85 22.25 2.09 -0.84
CA LYS A 85 23.07 0.91 -1.09
C LYS A 85 22.41 -0.40 -0.64
N GLU A 86 21.08 -0.42 -0.58
CA GLU A 86 20.26 -1.57 -0.22
C GLU A 86 19.09 -1.73 -1.20
N THR A 87 18.41 -2.88 -1.15
CA THR A 87 17.27 -3.18 -2.03
C THR A 87 16.10 -2.28 -1.72
N VAL A 88 15.61 -1.56 -2.73
CA VAL A 88 14.47 -0.64 -2.66
C VAL A 88 13.26 -1.25 -3.33
N ASN A 89 12.09 -1.08 -2.72
CA ASN A 89 10.83 -1.65 -3.18
C ASN A 89 9.73 -0.59 -3.25
N PHE A 90 8.94 -0.63 -4.31
CA PHE A 90 7.66 0.02 -4.43
C PHE A 90 6.57 -1.02 -4.17
N VAL A 91 5.74 -0.79 -3.15
CA VAL A 91 4.87 -1.81 -2.55
C VAL A 91 3.45 -1.28 -2.42
N VAL A 92 2.46 -2.05 -2.86
CA VAL A 92 1.04 -1.65 -2.79
C VAL A 92 0.24 -2.62 -1.92
N PRO A 93 -0.86 -2.16 -1.28
CA PRO A 93 -1.72 -3.03 -0.51
C PRO A 93 -2.62 -3.88 -1.42
N GLU A 94 -2.72 -5.15 -1.11
CA GLU A 94 -3.68 -6.09 -1.67
C GLU A 94 -4.64 -6.65 -0.60
N ALA A 95 -5.44 -7.64 -0.96
CA ALA A 95 -6.46 -8.19 -0.06
C ALA A 95 -5.85 -8.87 1.18
N SER A 96 -4.70 -9.52 1.05
CA SER A 96 -4.09 -10.37 2.08
C SER A 96 -2.75 -9.86 2.62
N GLY A 97 -2.20 -8.79 2.03
CA GLY A 97 -0.87 -8.29 2.39
C GLY A 97 -0.43 -7.15 1.50
N MET A 98 0.88 -6.90 1.49
CA MET A 98 1.52 -5.91 0.63
C MET A 98 2.19 -6.63 -0.54
N ASN A 99 1.97 -6.16 -1.77
CA ASN A 99 2.55 -6.74 -2.99
C ASN A 99 3.69 -5.88 -3.53
N TYR A 100 4.81 -6.49 -3.86
CA TYR A 100 5.96 -5.83 -4.50
C TYR A 100 5.69 -5.64 -5.99
N ILE A 101 5.46 -4.38 -6.40
CA ILE A 101 5.15 -4.00 -7.78
C ILE A 101 6.41 -3.70 -8.57
N ASP A 102 7.39 -3.05 -7.92
CA ASP A 102 8.66 -2.70 -8.53
C ASP A 102 9.77 -2.80 -7.48
N ARG A 103 10.98 -3.16 -7.93
CA ARG A 103 12.09 -3.45 -7.06
C ARG A 103 13.41 -3.15 -7.74
N VAL A 104 14.32 -2.50 -7.05
CA VAL A 104 15.71 -2.36 -7.44
C VAL A 104 16.58 -3.09 -6.45
N GLU A 105 17.20 -4.16 -6.89
CA GLU A 105 18.16 -4.92 -6.08
C GLU A 105 19.54 -4.28 -6.09
N THR A 106 20.30 -4.56 -5.05
CA THR A 106 21.72 -4.22 -4.98
C THR A 106 22.59 -5.30 -5.65
N ASP A 107 23.81 -4.93 -6.00
CA ASP A 107 24.81 -5.86 -6.56
C ASP A 107 25.54 -6.69 -5.47
N TRP A 108 25.13 -6.58 -4.20
CA TRP A 108 25.73 -7.38 -3.13
C TRP A 108 25.48 -8.88 -3.36
N ALA A 109 26.54 -9.69 -3.25
CA ALA A 109 26.45 -11.14 -3.37
C ALA A 109 25.46 -11.72 -2.31
N PHE A 110 25.53 -11.22 -1.07
CA PHE A 110 24.57 -11.54 -0.03
C PHE A 110 23.48 -10.47 0.03
N ARG A 111 22.27 -10.81 -0.42
CA ARG A 111 21.09 -9.97 -0.36
C ARG A 111 19.83 -10.80 -0.14
N ILE A 112 18.83 -10.19 0.45
CA ILE A 112 17.54 -10.82 0.66
C ILE A 112 16.72 -10.70 -0.63
N GLN A 113 16.34 -11.84 -1.20
CA GLN A 113 15.60 -11.91 -2.46
C GLN A 113 14.11 -12.19 -2.19
N LEU A 114 13.28 -11.20 -2.52
CA LEU A 114 11.83 -11.29 -2.49
C LEU A 114 11.33 -10.81 -3.86
N PRO A 115 11.04 -11.70 -4.81
CA PRO A 115 10.75 -11.30 -6.20
C PRO A 115 9.54 -10.40 -6.33
N ILE A 116 9.44 -9.68 -7.45
CA ILE A 116 8.25 -8.90 -7.82
C ILE A 116 7.04 -9.85 -7.83
N GLY A 117 5.89 -9.39 -7.34
CA GLY A 117 4.68 -10.19 -7.14
C GLY A 117 4.63 -10.91 -5.79
N THR A 118 5.70 -10.85 -4.98
CA THR A 118 5.65 -11.40 -3.62
C THR A 118 4.65 -10.63 -2.76
N ASN A 119 3.73 -11.36 -2.14
CA ASN A 119 2.82 -10.81 -1.14
C ASN A 119 3.41 -11.03 0.27
N VAL A 120 3.58 -9.95 1.03
CA VAL A 120 4.15 -9.98 2.38
C VAL A 120 3.13 -9.51 3.42
N PRO A 121 3.18 -10.02 4.67
CA PRO A 121 2.19 -9.72 5.69
C PRO A 121 2.12 -8.23 6.07
N PHE A 122 0.93 -7.76 6.45
CA PHE A 122 0.74 -6.38 6.92
C PHE A 122 1.39 -6.11 8.29
N HIS A 123 1.34 -7.07 9.21
CA HIS A 123 1.60 -6.82 10.63
C HIS A 123 3.08 -6.79 11.02
N CYS A 124 3.95 -7.42 10.25
CA CYS A 124 5.36 -7.60 10.58
C CYS A 124 6.33 -7.03 9.54
N THR A 125 5.83 -6.31 8.53
CA THR A 125 6.67 -5.64 7.53
C THR A 125 6.58 -4.12 7.66
N ALA A 126 7.64 -3.40 7.36
CA ALA A 126 7.65 -1.93 7.41
C ALA A 126 6.57 -1.33 6.48
N SER A 127 6.43 -1.82 5.24
CA SER A 127 5.41 -1.37 4.29
C SER A 127 3.99 -1.66 4.78
N GLY A 128 3.76 -2.85 5.34
CA GLY A 128 2.47 -3.25 5.89
C GLY A 128 2.05 -2.41 7.09
N LYS A 129 2.99 -2.13 8.01
CA LYS A 129 2.74 -1.24 9.15
C LYS A 129 2.47 0.20 8.72
N CYS A 130 3.12 0.72 7.67
CA CYS A 130 2.78 2.01 7.05
C CYS A 130 1.33 2.02 6.53
N PHE A 131 0.92 0.98 5.83
CA PHE A 131 -0.46 0.86 5.34
C PHE A 131 -1.47 0.80 6.49
N LEU A 132 -1.27 -0.09 7.48
CA LEU A 132 -2.16 -0.19 8.64
C LEU A 132 -2.26 1.13 9.42
N ALA A 133 -1.14 1.84 9.56
CA ALA A 133 -1.09 3.13 10.25
C ALA A 133 -1.82 4.24 9.50
N SER A 134 -1.99 4.14 8.18
CA SER A 134 -2.73 5.10 7.34
C SER A 134 -4.24 4.98 7.48
N LEU A 135 -4.74 3.85 7.96
CA LEU A 135 -6.17 3.62 8.16
C LEU A 135 -6.71 4.47 9.32
N SER A 136 -7.99 4.88 9.22
CA SER A 136 -8.68 5.50 10.35
C SER A 136 -8.66 4.57 11.58
N PRO A 137 -8.68 5.10 12.81
CA PRO A 137 -8.59 4.29 14.02
C PRO A 137 -9.61 3.15 14.07
N LYS A 138 -10.85 3.41 13.61
CA LYS A 138 -11.92 2.41 13.54
C LYS A 138 -11.60 1.29 12.54
N LYS A 139 -11.20 1.65 11.31
CA LYS A 139 -10.85 0.67 10.26
C LYS A 139 -9.60 -0.12 10.65
N ARG A 140 -8.57 0.54 11.20
CA ARG A 140 -7.34 -0.10 11.70
C ARG A 140 -7.65 -1.16 12.76
N LYS A 141 -8.44 -0.79 13.78
CA LYS A 141 -8.83 -1.73 14.83
C LYS A 141 -9.60 -2.93 14.27
N ALA A 142 -10.62 -2.69 13.43
CA ALA A 142 -11.41 -3.76 12.84
C ALA A 142 -10.57 -4.71 11.99
N MET A 143 -9.63 -4.17 11.19
CA MET A 143 -8.74 -4.99 10.36
C MET A 143 -7.81 -5.85 11.21
N ILE A 144 -7.19 -5.29 12.26
CA ILE A 144 -6.29 -6.02 13.16
C ILE A 144 -7.05 -7.09 13.96
N GLU A 145 -8.29 -6.81 14.39
CA GLU A 145 -9.11 -7.81 15.06
C GLU A 145 -9.45 -9.01 14.18
N ALA A 146 -9.61 -8.79 12.88
CA ALA A 146 -9.87 -9.84 11.88
C ALA A 146 -8.61 -10.60 11.42
N MET A 147 -7.41 -10.06 11.67
CA MET A 147 -6.16 -10.66 11.23
C MET A 147 -5.70 -11.80 12.12
N ASP A 148 -5.15 -12.83 11.50
CA ASP A 148 -4.30 -13.83 12.16
C ASP A 148 -2.86 -13.32 12.18
N LEU A 149 -2.33 -12.98 13.37
CA LEU A 149 -0.97 -12.46 13.55
C LEU A 149 0.00 -13.63 13.71
N LYS A 150 0.38 -14.27 12.61
CA LYS A 150 1.35 -15.37 12.62
C LYS A 150 2.73 -14.88 13.02
N ALA A 151 3.39 -15.61 13.93
CA ALA A 151 4.79 -15.39 14.25
C ALA A 151 5.67 -15.83 13.06
N HIS A 152 6.49 -14.93 12.56
CA HIS A 152 7.53 -15.19 11.55
C HIS A 152 8.89 -15.33 12.22
N THR A 153 9.12 -14.54 13.27
CA THR A 153 10.32 -14.56 14.11
C THR A 153 9.92 -14.42 15.57
N LYS A 154 10.90 -14.48 16.47
CA LYS A 154 10.69 -14.20 17.89
C LYS A 154 10.32 -12.74 18.18
N ARG A 155 10.56 -11.83 17.22
CA ARG A 155 10.29 -10.40 17.35
C ARG A 155 8.96 -9.98 16.74
N THR A 156 8.29 -10.86 15.98
CA THR A 156 6.99 -10.57 15.38
C THR A 156 5.95 -10.19 16.44
N HIS A 157 5.25 -9.09 16.23
CA HIS A 157 4.11 -8.73 17.06
C HIS A 157 2.93 -9.67 16.85
N ILE A 158 2.70 -10.58 17.78
CA ILE A 158 1.56 -11.51 17.78
C ILE A 158 0.40 -11.03 18.67
N ARG A 159 0.62 -9.98 19.47
CA ARG A 159 -0.42 -9.38 20.33
C ARG A 159 -1.00 -8.14 19.67
N LYS A 160 -2.30 -8.18 19.39
CA LYS A 160 -3.05 -7.09 18.72
C LYS A 160 -2.88 -5.74 19.42
N ALA A 161 -2.86 -5.72 20.75
CA ALA A 161 -2.68 -4.49 21.51
C ALA A 161 -1.29 -3.87 21.32
N ALA A 162 -0.23 -4.68 21.27
CA ALA A 162 1.14 -4.21 21.01
C ALA A 162 1.26 -3.62 19.61
N LEU A 163 0.74 -4.33 18.60
CA LEU A 163 0.71 -3.83 17.23
C LEU A 163 -0.08 -2.51 17.12
N LEU A 164 -1.26 -2.42 17.74
CA LEU A 164 -2.05 -1.18 17.75
C LEU A 164 -1.29 0.00 18.38
N SER A 165 -0.53 -0.25 19.45
CA SER A 165 0.31 0.78 20.10
C SER A 165 1.41 1.27 19.18
N GLU A 166 2.14 0.37 18.53
CA GLU A 166 3.19 0.73 17.55
C GLU A 166 2.60 1.51 16.38
N LEU A 167 1.47 1.07 15.80
CA LEU A 167 0.84 1.76 14.68
C LEU A 167 0.36 3.19 15.00
N LYS A 168 0.08 3.50 16.27
CA LYS A 168 -0.16 4.89 16.69
C LYS A 168 1.10 5.73 16.58
N GLN A 169 2.26 5.17 16.90
CA GLN A 169 3.56 5.86 16.75
C GLN A 169 3.89 6.02 15.26
N VAL A 170 3.76 4.96 14.46
CA VAL A 170 3.97 4.99 13.01
C VAL A 170 3.10 6.08 12.36
N SER A 171 1.84 6.20 12.75
CA SER A 171 0.92 7.22 12.23
C SER A 171 1.37 8.66 12.54
N LYS A 172 2.07 8.87 13.68
CA LYS A 172 2.57 10.20 14.09
C LYS A 172 3.92 10.54 13.44
N GLN A 173 4.82 9.55 13.37
CA GLN A 173 6.19 9.77 12.88
C GLN A 173 6.31 9.68 11.36
N GLY A 174 5.33 9.10 10.65
CA GLY A 174 5.28 9.05 9.20
C GLY A 174 6.15 7.99 8.53
N TYR A 175 6.73 7.07 9.29
CA TYR A 175 7.50 5.93 8.80
C TYR A 175 7.27 4.72 9.68
N ALA A 176 7.56 3.52 9.17
CA ALA A 176 7.57 2.27 9.94
C ALA A 176 8.88 1.52 9.75
N LEU A 177 9.25 0.75 10.75
CA LEU A 177 10.42 -0.12 10.76
C LEU A 177 9.98 -1.58 10.77
N ASP A 178 10.79 -2.45 10.20
CA ASP A 178 10.78 -3.89 10.46
C ASP A 178 12.12 -4.21 11.13
N GLN A 179 12.06 -4.63 12.37
CA GLN A 179 13.23 -4.92 13.22
C GLN A 179 13.38 -6.42 13.41
N GLU A 180 13.61 -7.14 12.31
CA GLU A 180 13.65 -8.59 12.28
C GLU A 180 12.29 -9.24 12.65
N GLU A 181 11.18 -8.56 12.34
CA GLU A 181 9.83 -9.05 12.64
C GLU A 181 9.32 -10.00 11.56
N PHE A 182 9.63 -9.72 10.29
CA PHE A 182 9.26 -10.55 9.15
C PHE A 182 10.26 -11.68 8.92
N MET A 183 11.54 -11.40 9.05
CA MET A 183 12.63 -12.36 8.81
C MET A 183 13.80 -12.09 9.76
N ASP A 184 14.30 -13.12 10.43
CA ASP A 184 15.52 -13.01 11.25
C ASP A 184 16.69 -12.53 10.38
N GLY A 185 17.48 -11.62 10.92
CA GLY A 185 18.65 -11.05 10.21
C GLY A 185 18.30 -10.01 9.14
N MET A 186 17.02 -9.54 9.06
CA MET A 186 16.59 -8.49 8.15
C MET A 186 16.07 -7.27 8.91
N VAL A 187 16.47 -6.08 8.45
CA VAL A 187 15.82 -4.82 8.85
C VAL A 187 15.28 -4.09 7.64
N ALA A 188 14.18 -3.37 7.84
CA ALA A 188 13.59 -2.54 6.80
C ALA A 188 13.02 -1.24 7.38
N ILE A 189 12.93 -0.24 6.52
CA ILE A 189 12.18 1.00 6.76
C ILE A 189 11.27 1.27 5.58
N ALA A 190 10.08 1.80 5.84
CA ALA A 190 9.14 2.24 4.83
C ALA A 190 8.53 3.60 5.16
N VAL A 191 8.20 4.35 4.11
CA VAL A 191 7.42 5.58 4.16
C VAL A 191 6.20 5.46 3.25
N PRO A 192 5.06 6.10 3.58
CA PRO A 192 3.88 6.07 2.75
C PRO A 192 4.04 7.00 1.54
N ILE A 193 3.56 6.54 0.38
CA ILE A 193 3.29 7.35 -0.81
C ILE A 193 1.80 7.66 -0.79
N LYS A 194 1.44 8.92 -0.84
CA LYS A 194 0.04 9.38 -0.73
C LYS A 194 -0.41 10.03 -2.03
N ASP A 195 -1.68 9.83 -2.37
CA ASP A 195 -2.31 10.52 -3.49
C ASP A 195 -2.61 12.00 -3.18
N ASN A 196 -3.14 12.74 -4.17
CA ASN A 196 -3.51 14.16 -4.05
C ASN A 196 -4.58 14.45 -2.97
N GLN A 197 -5.26 13.42 -2.46
CA GLN A 197 -6.23 13.52 -1.36
C GLN A 197 -5.63 13.12 -0.01
N GLY A 198 -4.32 12.86 0.05
CA GLY A 198 -3.62 12.41 1.25
C GLY A 198 -3.88 10.95 1.64
N ARG A 199 -4.53 10.16 0.78
CA ARG A 199 -4.79 8.73 1.02
C ARG A 199 -3.55 7.90 0.69
N PHE A 200 -3.36 6.82 1.43
CA PHE A 200 -2.29 5.86 1.15
C PHE A 200 -2.51 5.18 -0.21
N ALA A 201 -1.55 5.31 -1.10
CA ALA A 201 -1.54 4.65 -2.41
C ALA A 201 -0.53 3.50 -2.46
N ALA A 202 0.67 3.72 -1.95
CA ALA A 202 1.76 2.76 -1.94
C ALA A 202 2.69 3.01 -0.75
N ALA A 203 3.68 2.15 -0.57
CA ALA A 203 4.84 2.40 0.28
C ALA A 203 6.13 2.36 -0.53
N LEU A 204 7.07 3.25 -0.21
CA LEU A 204 8.46 3.15 -0.61
C LEU A 204 9.24 2.57 0.56
N ALA A 205 9.93 1.46 0.35
CA ALA A 205 10.69 0.78 1.39
C ALA A 205 12.10 0.41 0.90
N PHE A 206 13.04 0.32 1.81
CA PHE A 206 14.25 -0.47 1.58
C PHE A 206 14.49 -1.45 2.73
N HIS A 207 15.20 -2.52 2.42
CA HIS A 207 15.60 -3.52 3.40
C HIS A 207 17.01 -4.02 3.12
N GLY A 208 17.64 -4.52 4.15
CA GLY A 208 18.94 -5.17 4.06
C GLY A 208 19.21 -6.10 5.22
N PRO A 209 20.25 -6.95 5.12
CA PRO A 209 20.65 -7.85 6.20
C PRO A 209 21.27 -7.06 7.37
N THR A 210 21.04 -7.52 8.60
CA THR A 210 21.55 -6.88 9.81
C THR A 210 23.08 -6.85 9.88
N GLN A 211 23.75 -7.74 9.15
CA GLN A 211 25.21 -7.73 9.01
C GLN A 211 25.76 -6.50 8.28
N ARG A 212 24.92 -5.80 7.51
CA ARG A 212 25.33 -4.66 6.71
C ARG A 212 24.63 -3.37 7.10
N ILE A 213 23.40 -3.43 7.57
CA ILE A 213 22.63 -2.25 7.94
C ILE A 213 21.96 -2.42 9.32
N SER A 214 22.19 -1.48 10.22
CA SER A 214 21.48 -1.39 11.49
C SER A 214 20.19 -0.58 11.39
N ILE A 215 19.33 -0.64 12.40
CA ILE A 215 18.12 0.18 12.51
C ILE A 215 18.45 1.67 12.52
N GLU A 216 19.51 2.09 13.23
CA GLU A 216 19.97 3.48 13.29
C GLU A 216 20.38 3.96 11.90
N ASN A 217 21.10 3.13 11.15
CA ASN A 217 21.50 3.42 9.78
C ASN A 217 20.30 3.47 8.83
N ALA A 218 19.27 2.64 9.04
CA ALA A 218 18.04 2.72 8.27
C ALA A 218 17.28 4.02 8.57
N LEU A 219 17.17 4.40 9.85
CA LEU A 219 16.55 5.65 10.30
C LEU A 219 17.26 6.90 9.76
N ALA A 220 18.58 6.91 9.72
CA ALA A 220 19.35 8.02 9.18
C ALA A 220 19.04 8.30 7.69
N ARG A 221 18.46 7.34 6.99
CA ARG A 221 18.08 7.45 5.57
C ARG A 221 16.58 7.75 5.35
N LYS A 222 15.80 7.96 6.42
CA LYS A 222 14.33 8.17 6.33
C LYS A 222 13.98 9.39 5.46
N ASP A 223 14.74 10.48 5.56
CA ASP A 223 14.46 11.71 4.83
C ASP A 223 14.70 11.56 3.33
N ILE A 224 15.68 10.75 2.93
CA ILE A 224 15.91 10.36 1.54
C ILE A 224 14.68 9.63 0.98
N LEU A 225 14.13 8.69 1.76
CA LEU A 225 12.90 7.99 1.37
C LEU A 225 11.70 8.93 1.30
N ALA A 226 11.55 9.84 2.27
CA ALA A 226 10.42 10.76 2.31
C ALA A 226 10.40 11.71 1.09
N VAL A 227 11.56 12.23 0.70
CA VAL A 227 11.72 13.06 -0.51
C VAL A 227 11.34 12.26 -1.76
N ALA A 228 11.81 11.04 -1.86
CA ALA A 228 11.52 10.19 -3.02
C ALA A 228 10.06 9.71 -3.06
N ALA A 229 9.45 9.45 -1.91
CA ALA A 229 8.03 9.13 -1.84
C ALA A 229 7.16 10.29 -2.36
N LYS A 230 7.57 11.54 -2.09
CA LYS A 230 6.93 12.72 -2.67
C LYS A 230 7.13 12.78 -4.19
N GLN A 231 8.34 12.59 -4.69
CA GLN A 231 8.61 12.55 -6.14
C GLN A 231 7.79 11.45 -6.85
N LEU A 232 7.64 10.27 -6.22
CA LEU A 232 6.78 9.21 -6.73
C LEU A 232 5.31 9.59 -6.71
N ALA A 233 4.83 10.25 -5.66
CA ALA A 233 3.46 10.75 -5.59
C ALA A 233 3.19 11.78 -6.69
N ASP A 234 4.10 12.74 -6.87
CA ASP A 234 4.02 13.75 -7.91
C ASP A 234 3.99 13.12 -9.31
N SER A 235 4.82 12.11 -9.57
CA SER A 235 4.86 11.39 -10.85
C SER A 235 3.61 10.55 -11.12
N LEU A 236 2.99 9.97 -10.07
CA LEU A 236 1.86 9.03 -10.23
C LEU A 236 0.50 9.73 -10.23
N PHE A 237 0.39 10.91 -9.63
CA PHE A 237 -0.89 11.57 -9.35
C PHE A 237 -0.95 13.02 -9.86
N HIS A 238 0.06 13.50 -10.64
CA HIS A 238 -0.09 14.77 -11.36
C HIS A 238 -1.21 14.59 -12.40
N GLU A 239 -2.19 15.47 -12.33
CA GLU A 239 -3.15 15.69 -13.42
C GLU A 239 -2.43 16.55 -14.49
N ASP A 240 -2.28 16.03 -15.72
CA ASP A 240 -1.91 16.81 -16.89
C ASP A 240 -2.99 17.85 -17.19
#